data_aa6395006653315d673515f013c47bef
#
_entry.id   aa6395006653315d673515f013c47bef
#
_cell.length_a   1.000
_cell.length_b   1.000
_cell.length_c   1.000
_cell.angle_alpha   90.00
_cell.angle_beta   90.00
_cell.angle_gamma   90.00
#
_symmetry.space_group_name_H-M   'P 1'
#
loop_
_entity.id
_entity.type
_entity.pdbx_description
1 polymer ?
#
loop_
_entity_poly.entity_id
_entity_poly.type
_entity_poly.pdbx_seq_one_letter_code
_entity_poly.pdbx_strand_id
1 'polypeptide(L)'
;MAARALLLASGPAAGPGLGRFAYALVPPLMQAVWGLSYAEAGFLGSANTLGYFLGALSSPLVLGRVGYRLGFYGALLLQGPVLALTGTGYLPALLLRFVQGVLGAWIFVGGAALLMALGRSGRALGAYYGGVGLGLLLGPWLLLAVQDPAVAWARLGLGAGALGLFALPALPLLQEPPPPVRGKGDLGPVRALLWAYGLYGAGYIGYMTFVTTAVGDWALLFGLLGVGALFTGLFWGPWVERVGGRRGLVHVLFLLFL
;
A
#
# COMPACT_ATOMS: atom_id res chain seq x y z
N MET A 1 16.04 15.35 -5.07
CA MET A 1 14.73 14.69 -5.31
C MET A 1 14.81 13.18 -5.07
N ALA A 2 15.77 12.45 -5.62
CA ALA A 2 15.89 10.99 -5.46
C ALA A 2 15.96 10.53 -3.99
N ALA A 3 16.82 11.11 -3.16
CA ALA A 3 16.92 10.74 -1.75
C ALA A 3 15.59 10.93 -0.98
N ARG A 4 14.85 12.00 -1.27
CA ARG A 4 13.52 12.23 -0.66
C ARG A 4 12.51 11.19 -1.11
N ALA A 5 12.52 10.81 -2.39
CA ALA A 5 11.65 9.76 -2.90
C ALA A 5 11.94 8.40 -2.25
N LEU A 6 13.22 8.06 -2.03
CA LEU A 6 13.63 6.83 -1.35
C LEU A 6 13.19 6.82 0.13
N LEU A 7 13.37 7.94 0.85
CA LEU A 7 12.87 8.03 2.24
C LEU A 7 11.34 7.90 2.30
N LEU A 8 10.62 8.56 1.38
CA LEU A 8 9.16 8.47 1.32
C LEU A 8 8.67 7.10 0.84
N ALA A 9 9.48 6.33 0.09
CA ALA A 9 9.15 4.98 -0.36
C ALA A 9 8.92 4.00 0.81
N SER A 10 9.47 4.31 2.00
CA SER A 10 9.14 3.58 3.23
C SER A 10 7.64 3.66 3.57
N GLY A 11 6.93 4.71 3.15
CA GLY A 11 5.48 4.82 3.32
C GLY A 11 4.71 3.72 2.58
N PRO A 12 4.80 3.60 1.24
CA PRO A 12 4.22 2.46 0.52
C PRO A 12 4.73 1.09 0.97
N ALA A 13 5.96 0.99 1.48
CA ALA A 13 6.45 -0.25 2.06
C ALA A 13 5.70 -0.64 3.34
N ALA A 14 5.49 0.33 4.25
CA ALA A 14 4.77 0.11 5.51
C ALA A 14 3.25 -0.03 5.31
N GLY A 15 2.63 0.90 4.57
CA GLY A 15 1.18 0.95 4.36
C GLY A 15 0.70 -0.22 3.50
N PRO A 16 0.70 -0.11 2.15
CA PRO A 16 0.24 -1.21 1.31
C PRO A 16 1.14 -2.45 1.38
N GLY A 17 2.45 -2.32 1.45
CA GLY A 17 3.38 -3.46 1.48
C GLY A 17 3.14 -4.36 2.68
N LEU A 18 3.48 -3.91 3.88
CA LEU A 18 3.31 -4.70 5.11
C LEU A 18 1.85 -4.70 5.60
N GLY A 19 1.16 -3.54 5.55
CA GLY A 19 -0.19 -3.41 6.10
C GLY A 19 -1.27 -4.11 5.28
N ARG A 20 -1.10 -4.26 3.97
CA ARG A 20 -2.12 -4.85 3.10
C ARG A 20 -1.68 -6.17 2.49
N PHE A 21 -0.56 -6.19 1.74
CA PHE A 21 -0.17 -7.37 0.97
C PHE A 21 0.47 -8.47 1.81
N ALA A 22 1.29 -8.15 2.82
CA ALA A 22 1.83 -9.16 3.72
C ALA A 22 0.74 -9.90 4.51
N TYR A 23 -0.49 -9.37 4.55
CA TYR A 23 -1.64 -10.08 5.10
C TYR A 23 -1.82 -11.46 4.49
N ALA A 24 -1.64 -11.63 3.19
CA ALA A 24 -1.81 -12.92 2.52
C ALA A 24 -0.94 -14.06 3.11
N LEU A 25 0.10 -13.73 3.87
CA LEU A 25 0.98 -14.68 4.55
C LEU A 25 0.45 -15.10 5.94
N VAL A 26 -0.49 -14.35 6.51
CA VAL A 26 -0.94 -14.55 7.91
C VAL A 26 -2.20 -15.43 8.05
N PRO A 27 -3.16 -15.48 7.10
CA PRO A 27 -4.37 -16.28 7.21
C PRO A 27 -4.13 -17.76 7.54
N PRO A 28 -3.13 -18.46 6.94
CA PRO A 28 -2.88 -19.85 7.30
C PRO A 28 -2.52 -20.02 8.79
N LEU A 29 -1.77 -19.08 9.38
CA LEU A 29 -1.46 -19.09 10.81
C LEU A 29 -2.70 -18.83 11.66
N MET A 30 -3.52 -17.87 11.26
CA MET A 30 -4.76 -17.53 11.96
C MET A 30 -5.77 -18.68 11.90
N GLN A 31 -5.85 -19.39 10.77
CA GLN A 31 -6.68 -20.59 10.63
C GLN A 31 -6.20 -21.71 11.56
N ALA A 32 -4.88 -21.95 11.60
CA ALA A 32 -4.30 -23.01 12.43
C ALA A 32 -4.45 -22.75 13.94
N VAL A 33 -4.28 -21.48 14.39
CA VAL A 33 -4.22 -21.14 15.82
C VAL A 33 -5.56 -20.60 16.33
N TRP A 34 -6.26 -19.76 15.54
CA TRP A 34 -7.54 -19.17 15.95
C TRP A 34 -8.75 -19.95 15.43
N GLY A 35 -8.55 -21.00 14.62
CA GLY A 35 -9.62 -21.80 14.04
C GLY A 35 -10.47 -21.04 13.01
N LEU A 36 -9.94 -19.99 12.37
CA LEU A 36 -10.72 -19.19 11.43
C LEU A 36 -11.08 -19.98 10.18
N SER A 37 -12.30 -19.80 9.73
CA SER A 37 -12.73 -20.23 8.40
C SER A 37 -12.11 -19.36 7.31
N TYR A 38 -12.14 -19.84 6.06
CA TYR A 38 -11.75 -19.02 4.89
C TYR A 38 -12.61 -17.76 4.75
N ALA A 39 -13.90 -17.85 5.11
CA ALA A 39 -14.80 -16.70 5.06
C ALA A 39 -14.36 -15.60 6.05
N GLU A 40 -14.04 -15.98 7.29
CA GLU A 40 -13.57 -15.04 8.32
C GLU A 40 -12.24 -14.40 7.93
N ALA A 41 -11.29 -15.16 7.39
CA ALA A 41 -10.08 -14.61 6.81
C ALA A 41 -10.39 -13.64 5.64
N GLY A 42 -11.34 -14.01 4.77
CA GLY A 42 -11.82 -13.12 3.70
C GLY A 42 -12.42 -11.82 4.22
N PHE A 43 -13.18 -11.84 5.32
CA PHE A 43 -13.74 -10.63 5.95
C PHE A 43 -12.65 -9.69 6.45
N LEU A 44 -11.56 -10.19 7.03
CA LEU A 44 -10.42 -9.37 7.45
C LEU A 44 -9.75 -8.68 6.25
N GLY A 45 -9.63 -9.37 5.13
CA GLY A 45 -9.14 -8.79 3.87
C GLY A 45 -10.08 -7.71 3.33
N SER A 46 -11.39 -8.00 3.34
CA SER A 46 -12.45 -7.09 2.90
C SER A 46 -12.53 -5.84 3.76
N ALA A 47 -12.40 -5.96 5.09
CA ALA A 47 -12.36 -4.83 6.02
C ALA A 47 -11.20 -3.88 5.68
N ASN A 48 -10.00 -4.41 5.42
CA ASN A 48 -8.87 -3.59 5.00
C ASN A 48 -9.11 -2.91 3.65
N THR A 49 -9.70 -3.62 2.70
CA THR A 49 -10.02 -3.07 1.37
C THR A 49 -11.05 -1.96 1.46
N LEU A 50 -12.12 -2.14 2.27
CA LEU A 50 -13.12 -1.10 2.51
C LEU A 50 -12.50 0.12 3.19
N GLY A 51 -11.67 -0.10 4.20
CA GLY A 51 -10.91 0.96 4.87
C GLY A 51 -10.03 1.74 3.89
N TYR A 52 -9.32 1.03 3.02
CA TYR A 52 -8.48 1.66 2.00
C TYR A 52 -9.31 2.48 1.00
N PHE A 53 -10.43 1.97 0.55
CA PHE A 53 -11.33 2.69 -0.35
C PHE A 53 -11.86 3.98 0.28
N LEU A 54 -12.39 3.90 1.51
CA LEU A 54 -12.89 5.08 2.22
C LEU A 54 -11.77 6.04 2.60
N GLY A 55 -10.59 5.52 2.95
CA GLY A 55 -9.38 6.30 3.19
C GLY A 55 -8.93 7.07 1.94
N ALA A 56 -8.95 6.44 0.77
CA ALA A 56 -8.61 7.08 -0.49
C ALA A 56 -9.61 8.20 -0.86
N LEU A 57 -10.91 7.94 -0.71
CA LEU A 57 -11.95 8.95 -0.96
C LEU A 57 -11.86 10.12 0.02
N SER A 58 -11.56 9.86 1.29
CA SER A 58 -11.47 10.90 2.32
C SER A 58 -10.13 11.65 2.30
N SER A 59 -9.09 11.12 1.66
CA SER A 59 -7.74 11.67 1.71
C SER A 59 -7.65 13.14 1.28
N PRO A 60 -8.27 13.61 0.19
CA PRO A 60 -8.19 15.03 -0.18
C PRO A 60 -8.85 15.95 0.85
N LEU A 61 -9.91 15.47 1.51
CA LEU A 61 -10.64 16.24 2.51
C LEU A 61 -9.87 16.27 3.85
N VAL A 62 -9.45 15.11 4.33
CA VAL A 62 -8.79 14.97 5.65
C VAL A 62 -7.38 15.55 5.59
N LEU A 63 -6.56 15.11 4.61
CA LEU A 63 -5.19 15.59 4.47
C LEU A 63 -5.14 17.08 4.08
N GLY A 64 -6.15 17.56 3.33
CA GLY A 64 -6.27 18.98 3.00
C GLY A 64 -6.60 19.87 4.20
N ARG A 65 -7.25 19.33 5.24
CA ARG A 65 -7.56 20.06 6.50
C ARG A 65 -6.46 19.96 7.54
N VAL A 66 -5.90 18.76 7.72
CA VAL A 66 -4.89 18.46 8.74
C VAL A 66 -3.48 18.85 8.27
N GLY A 67 -3.27 18.95 6.95
CA GLY A 67 -1.98 19.07 6.30
C GLY A 67 -1.46 17.70 5.83
N TYR A 68 -0.96 17.67 4.61
CA TYR A 68 -0.46 16.43 3.99
C TYR A 68 0.75 15.85 4.72
N ARG A 69 1.64 16.70 5.24
CA ARG A 69 2.80 16.28 6.03
C ARG A 69 2.37 15.59 7.32
N LEU A 70 1.52 16.25 8.11
CA LEU A 70 1.05 15.71 9.39
C LEU A 70 0.20 14.46 9.17
N GLY A 71 -0.70 14.47 8.18
CA GLY A 71 -1.54 13.32 7.85
C GLY A 71 -0.74 12.10 7.37
N PHE A 72 0.26 12.31 6.51
CA PHE A 72 1.14 11.24 6.02
C PHE A 72 1.95 10.62 7.17
N TYR A 73 2.67 11.45 7.95
CA TYR A 73 3.52 10.93 9.03
C TYR A 73 2.71 10.39 10.19
N GLY A 74 1.59 11.02 10.54
CA GLY A 74 0.67 10.51 11.55
C GLY A 74 0.14 9.13 11.18
N ALA A 75 -0.33 8.96 9.95
CA ALA A 75 -0.79 7.67 9.47
C ALA A 75 0.36 6.63 9.44
N LEU A 76 1.56 7.03 9.01
CA LEU A 76 2.72 6.15 8.92
C LEU A 76 3.19 5.66 10.30
N LEU A 77 3.25 6.54 11.29
CA LEU A 77 3.64 6.17 12.66
C LEU A 77 2.56 5.32 13.35
N LEU A 78 1.28 5.59 13.07
CA LEU A 78 0.17 4.79 13.61
C LEU A 78 0.07 3.41 12.97
N GLN A 79 0.59 3.23 11.75
CA GLN A 79 0.51 1.94 11.03
C GLN A 79 1.17 0.81 11.83
N GLY A 80 2.32 1.06 12.45
CA GLY A 80 3.04 0.06 13.25
C GLY A 80 2.24 -0.46 14.45
N PRO A 81 1.82 0.40 15.39
CA PRO A 81 0.98 0.00 16.53
C PRO A 81 -0.33 -0.69 16.13
N VAL A 82 -1.02 -0.18 15.10
CA VAL A 82 -2.28 -0.75 14.62
C VAL A 82 -2.05 -2.15 14.05
N LEU A 83 -0.96 -2.39 13.31
CA LEU A 83 -0.58 -3.73 12.86
C LEU A 83 -0.28 -4.65 14.04
N ALA A 84 0.54 -4.22 14.99
CA ALA A 84 0.92 -5.05 16.14
C ALA A 84 -0.31 -5.49 16.96
N LEU A 85 -1.25 -4.58 17.19
CA LEU A 85 -2.47 -4.87 17.95
C LEU A 85 -3.46 -5.79 17.20
N THR A 86 -3.32 -5.98 15.90
CA THR A 86 -4.19 -6.88 15.12
C THR A 86 -4.08 -8.35 15.58
N GLY A 87 -2.97 -8.72 16.20
CA GLY A 87 -2.74 -10.06 16.75
C GLY A 87 -3.53 -10.41 18.00
N THR A 88 -4.40 -9.53 18.52
CA THR A 88 -5.10 -9.73 19.81
C THR A 88 -6.42 -10.51 19.72
N GLY A 89 -6.84 -10.91 18.53
CA GLY A 89 -8.05 -11.74 18.30
C GLY A 89 -8.86 -11.28 17.09
N TYR A 90 -9.86 -12.10 16.71
CA TYR A 90 -10.61 -11.87 15.45
C TYR A 90 -11.40 -10.55 15.41
N LEU A 91 -12.19 -10.24 16.45
CA LEU A 91 -13.02 -9.03 16.46
C LEU A 91 -12.18 -7.74 16.49
N PRO A 92 -11.15 -7.61 17.36
CA PRO A 92 -10.23 -6.50 17.27
C PRO A 92 -9.53 -6.43 15.91
N ALA A 93 -9.11 -7.58 15.35
CA ALA A 93 -8.48 -7.63 14.04
C ALA A 93 -9.37 -7.06 12.95
N LEU A 94 -10.67 -7.33 12.96
CA LEU A 94 -11.61 -6.81 11.95
C LEU A 94 -11.63 -5.28 11.91
N LEU A 95 -11.73 -4.63 13.09
CA LEU A 95 -11.70 -3.18 13.21
C LEU A 95 -10.33 -2.61 12.83
N LEU A 96 -9.25 -3.22 13.35
CA LEU A 96 -7.89 -2.74 13.10
C LEU A 96 -7.49 -2.92 11.64
N ARG A 97 -7.96 -3.96 10.97
CA ARG A 97 -7.78 -4.14 9.51
C ARG A 97 -8.44 -3.02 8.71
N PHE A 98 -9.63 -2.59 9.10
CA PHE A 98 -10.26 -1.42 8.50
C PHE A 98 -9.43 -0.14 8.72
N VAL A 99 -8.99 0.11 9.95
CA VAL A 99 -8.13 1.27 10.27
C VAL A 99 -6.83 1.24 9.48
N GLN A 100 -6.16 0.07 9.38
CA GLN A 100 -4.96 -0.11 8.56
C GLN A 100 -5.21 0.26 7.09
N GLY A 101 -6.37 -0.10 6.56
CA GLY A 101 -6.77 0.29 5.22
C GLY A 101 -6.81 1.81 5.06
N VAL A 102 -7.50 2.51 5.96
CA VAL A 102 -7.59 3.98 5.95
C VAL A 102 -6.20 4.61 6.03
N LEU A 103 -5.39 4.20 7.01
CA LEU A 103 -4.02 4.71 7.19
C LEU A 103 -3.15 4.42 5.95
N GLY A 104 -3.24 3.21 5.39
CA GLY A 104 -2.52 2.82 4.18
C GLY A 104 -2.87 3.70 2.98
N ALA A 105 -4.14 4.07 2.82
CA ALA A 105 -4.57 4.98 1.76
C ALA A 105 -4.05 6.41 1.98
N TRP A 106 -4.10 6.94 3.19
CA TRP A 106 -3.57 8.27 3.51
C TRP A 106 -2.05 8.33 3.31
N ILE A 107 -1.32 7.28 3.68
CA ILE A 107 0.11 7.14 3.38
C ILE A 107 0.32 7.17 1.86
N PHE A 108 -0.38 6.33 1.11
CA PHE A 108 -0.15 6.12 -0.31
C PHE A 108 -0.48 7.36 -1.15
N VAL A 109 -1.60 8.02 -0.86
CA VAL A 109 -2.03 9.25 -1.54
C VAL A 109 -1.25 10.47 -1.03
N GLY A 110 -1.09 10.58 0.28
CA GLY A 110 -0.42 11.73 0.91
C GLY A 110 1.05 11.86 0.53
N GLY A 111 1.80 10.76 0.57
CA GLY A 111 3.20 10.78 0.18
C GLY A 111 3.42 11.07 -1.29
N ALA A 112 2.55 10.57 -2.18
CA ALA A 112 2.59 10.92 -3.60
C ALA A 112 2.32 12.41 -3.82
N ALA A 113 1.33 12.98 -3.14
CA ALA A 113 1.01 14.40 -3.22
C ALA A 113 2.18 15.29 -2.73
N LEU A 114 2.80 14.91 -1.59
CA LEU A 114 3.99 15.59 -1.07
C LEU A 114 5.18 15.52 -2.04
N LEU A 115 5.38 14.37 -2.68
CA LEU A 115 6.45 14.20 -3.65
C LEU A 115 6.21 15.03 -4.91
N MET A 116 4.96 15.08 -5.38
CA MET A 116 4.57 15.89 -6.55
C MET A 116 4.70 17.40 -6.29
N ALA A 117 4.52 17.86 -5.05
CA ALA A 117 4.74 19.25 -4.67
C ALA A 117 6.21 19.68 -4.81
N LEU A 118 7.15 18.74 -4.72
CA LEU A 118 8.58 19.00 -4.92
C LEU A 118 9.00 19.04 -6.39
N GLY A 119 8.15 18.60 -7.29
CA GLY A 119 8.38 18.56 -8.74
C GLY A 119 7.80 17.31 -9.38
N ARG A 120 7.32 17.43 -10.60
CA ARG A 120 6.71 16.33 -11.35
C ARG A 120 7.82 15.48 -11.99
N SER A 121 8.16 14.35 -11.36
CA SER A 121 9.12 13.38 -11.89
C SER A 121 8.54 11.97 -11.81
N GLY A 122 8.34 11.33 -12.96
CA GLY A 122 7.90 9.94 -13.05
C GLY A 122 8.89 8.97 -12.38
N ARG A 123 10.20 9.27 -12.45
CA ARG A 123 11.22 8.49 -11.73
C ARG A 123 11.06 8.57 -10.21
N ALA A 124 10.77 9.76 -9.68
CA ALA A 124 10.57 9.94 -8.26
C ALA A 124 9.28 9.25 -7.78
N LEU A 125 8.19 9.37 -8.54
CA LEU A 125 6.95 8.64 -8.27
C LEU A 125 7.14 7.13 -8.41
N GLY A 126 7.87 6.68 -9.43
CA GLY A 126 8.20 5.27 -9.61
C GLY A 126 8.98 4.70 -8.42
N ALA A 127 10.01 5.41 -7.94
CA ALA A 127 10.77 5.02 -6.76
C ALA A 127 9.88 4.99 -5.50
N TYR A 128 8.98 5.96 -5.34
CA TYR A 128 8.01 6.00 -4.25
C TYR A 128 7.09 4.78 -4.26
N TYR A 129 6.42 4.51 -5.37
CA TYR A 129 5.51 3.37 -5.48
C TYR A 129 6.23 2.02 -5.47
N GLY A 130 7.48 1.97 -5.92
CA GLY A 130 8.36 0.81 -5.78
C GLY A 130 8.57 0.37 -4.32
N GLY A 131 8.35 1.28 -3.36
CA GLY A 131 8.33 0.95 -1.94
C GLY A 131 7.36 -0.19 -1.58
N VAL A 132 6.27 -0.37 -2.32
CA VAL A 132 5.37 -1.54 -2.15
C VAL A 132 6.15 -2.83 -2.31
N GLY A 133 7.02 -2.89 -3.33
CA GLY A 133 7.90 -4.05 -3.57
C GLY A 133 8.85 -4.32 -2.41
N LEU A 134 9.38 -3.26 -1.78
CA LEU A 134 10.18 -3.41 -0.57
C LEU A 134 9.38 -4.06 0.57
N GLY A 135 8.13 -3.64 0.78
CA GLY A 135 7.24 -4.24 1.77
C GLY A 135 6.92 -5.71 1.47
N LEU A 136 6.72 -6.06 0.18
CA LEU A 136 6.52 -7.44 -0.28
C LEU A 136 7.74 -8.32 -0.01
N LEU A 137 8.95 -7.79 -0.16
CA LEU A 137 10.20 -8.50 0.16
C LEU A 137 10.40 -8.67 1.67
N LEU A 138 10.10 -7.62 2.44
CA LEU A 138 10.27 -7.65 3.89
C LEU A 138 9.24 -8.54 4.59
N GLY A 139 8.01 -8.65 4.07
CA GLY A 139 6.93 -9.44 4.68
C GLY A 139 7.34 -10.89 4.97
N PRO A 140 7.75 -11.69 3.97
CA PRO A 140 8.22 -13.05 4.17
C PRO A 140 9.38 -13.16 5.16
N TRP A 141 10.35 -12.24 5.07
CA TRP A 141 11.51 -12.23 5.96
C TRP A 141 11.11 -11.97 7.42
N LEU A 142 10.21 -11.02 7.67
CA LEU A 142 9.69 -10.75 9.02
C LEU A 142 8.90 -11.92 9.60
N LEU A 143 8.28 -12.73 8.74
CA LEU A 143 7.45 -13.87 9.13
C LEU A 143 8.20 -15.21 9.12
N LEU A 144 9.51 -15.18 8.87
CA LEU A 144 10.33 -16.39 8.85
C LEU A 144 10.26 -17.12 10.22
N ALA A 145 9.96 -18.42 10.19
CA ALA A 145 9.80 -19.29 11.35
C ALA A 145 8.73 -18.84 12.39
N VAL A 146 7.79 -17.98 11.99
CA VAL A 146 6.67 -17.57 12.84
C VAL A 146 5.53 -18.58 12.71
N GLN A 147 5.03 -19.06 13.84
CA GLN A 147 3.89 -19.99 13.93
C GLN A 147 2.69 -19.38 14.66
N ASP A 148 2.89 -18.29 15.39
CA ASP A 148 1.84 -17.61 16.16
C ASP A 148 1.38 -16.34 15.44
N PRO A 149 0.06 -16.18 15.15
CA PRO A 149 -0.48 -14.99 14.53
C PRO A 149 -0.20 -13.70 15.31
N ALA A 150 -0.19 -13.73 16.64
CA ALA A 150 0.11 -12.56 17.45
C ALA A 150 1.57 -12.09 17.23
N VAL A 151 2.51 -13.03 17.18
CA VAL A 151 3.91 -12.74 16.86
C VAL A 151 4.04 -12.25 15.41
N ALA A 152 3.30 -12.84 14.46
CA ALA A 152 3.29 -12.39 13.07
C ALA A 152 2.89 -10.92 12.97
N TRP A 153 1.78 -10.54 13.57
CA TRP A 153 1.29 -9.16 13.55
C TRP A 153 2.23 -8.19 14.29
N ALA A 154 2.81 -8.62 15.42
CA ALA A 154 3.79 -7.81 16.15
C ALA A 154 5.03 -7.53 15.30
N ARG A 155 5.58 -8.53 14.60
CA ARG A 155 6.76 -8.35 13.72
C ARG A 155 6.45 -7.45 12.52
N LEU A 156 5.28 -7.62 11.89
CA LEU A 156 4.83 -6.71 10.82
C LEU A 156 4.67 -5.27 11.33
N GLY A 157 4.12 -5.12 12.55
CA GLY A 157 3.99 -3.82 13.21
C GLY A 157 5.33 -3.16 13.51
N LEU A 158 6.29 -3.91 14.04
CA LEU A 158 7.66 -3.42 14.28
C LEU A 158 8.34 -3.01 12.96
N GLY A 159 8.21 -3.83 11.92
CA GLY A 159 8.73 -3.50 10.59
C GLY A 159 8.13 -2.21 10.02
N ALA A 160 6.80 -2.05 10.11
CA ALA A 160 6.12 -0.83 9.67
C ALA A 160 6.52 0.40 10.51
N GLY A 161 6.68 0.23 11.82
CA GLY A 161 7.17 1.28 12.72
C GLY A 161 8.60 1.72 12.38
N ALA A 162 9.50 0.77 12.12
CA ALA A 162 10.88 1.04 11.70
C ALA A 162 10.92 1.82 10.37
N LEU A 163 10.07 1.42 9.39
CA LEU A 163 9.92 2.14 8.13
C LEU A 163 9.37 3.56 8.35
N GLY A 164 8.47 3.74 9.31
CA GLY A 164 7.94 5.04 9.69
C GLY A 164 9.03 5.95 10.26
N LEU A 165 9.86 5.43 11.16
CA LEU A 165 11.00 6.16 11.72
C LEU A 165 12.04 6.49 10.65
N PHE A 166 12.28 5.58 9.70
CA PHE A 166 13.19 5.80 8.58
C PHE A 166 12.75 6.96 7.67
N ALA A 167 11.45 7.23 7.59
CA ALA A 167 10.92 8.34 6.80
C ALA A 167 11.12 9.72 7.45
N LEU A 168 11.29 9.80 8.79
CA LEU A 168 11.30 11.06 9.54
C LEU A 168 12.30 12.10 9.02
N PRO A 169 13.54 11.75 8.60
CA PRO A 169 14.50 12.74 8.08
C PRO A 169 14.00 13.50 6.84
N ALA A 170 13.02 12.96 6.10
CA ALA A 170 12.45 13.69 4.97
C ALA A 170 11.46 14.78 5.39
N LEU A 171 10.89 14.73 6.60
CA LEU A 171 9.84 15.64 7.08
C LEU A 171 10.16 17.14 6.90
N PRO A 172 11.35 17.66 7.32
CA PRO A 172 11.68 19.07 7.16
C PRO A 172 11.90 19.48 5.71
N LEU A 173 12.11 18.50 4.81
CA LEU A 173 12.44 18.74 3.41
C LEU A 173 11.21 18.77 2.50
N LEU A 174 10.02 18.49 3.05
CA LEU A 174 8.76 18.42 2.30
C LEU A 174 8.03 19.76 2.35
N GLN A 175 7.32 20.03 1.27
CA GLN A 175 6.41 21.16 1.14
C GLN A 175 4.97 20.67 1.09
N GLU A 176 4.05 21.43 1.67
CA GLU A 176 2.63 21.15 1.52
C GLU A 176 2.22 21.32 0.04
N PRO A 177 1.48 20.37 -0.52
CA PRO A 177 0.91 20.56 -1.84
C PRO A 177 -0.09 21.73 -1.84
N PRO A 178 -0.27 22.39 -2.98
CA PRO A 178 -1.27 23.44 -3.10
C PRO A 178 -2.66 22.86 -2.77
N PRO A 179 -3.56 23.69 -2.19
CA PRO A 179 -4.90 23.23 -1.86
C PRO A 179 -5.61 22.67 -3.10
N PRO A 180 -6.42 21.62 -2.95
CA PRO A 180 -7.14 21.04 -4.07
C PRO A 180 -8.07 22.08 -4.69
N VAL A 181 -8.04 22.17 -6.01
CA VAL A 181 -8.94 23.05 -6.77
C VAL A 181 -10.38 22.58 -6.55
N ARG A 182 -11.19 23.41 -5.89
CA ARG A 182 -12.61 23.14 -5.70
C ARG A 182 -13.33 23.45 -7.00
N GLY A 183 -13.85 22.45 -7.68
CA GLY A 183 -14.65 22.58 -8.89
C GLY A 183 -15.44 21.29 -9.15
N LYS A 184 -16.54 21.41 -9.89
CA LYS A 184 -17.21 20.23 -10.46
C LYS A 184 -16.29 19.73 -11.58
N GLY A 185 -15.41 18.77 -11.27
CA GLY A 185 -14.58 18.12 -12.29
C GLY A 185 -15.46 17.36 -13.28
N ASP A 186 -15.24 17.58 -14.57
CA ASP A 186 -15.82 16.71 -15.59
C ASP A 186 -15.13 15.36 -15.53
N LEU A 187 -15.86 14.31 -15.13
CA LEU A 187 -15.36 12.93 -15.09
C LEU A 187 -15.41 12.24 -16.46
N GLY A 188 -16.04 12.87 -17.47
CA GLY A 188 -16.17 12.29 -18.81
C GLY A 188 -14.87 11.76 -19.39
N PRO A 189 -13.77 12.56 -19.40
CA PRO A 189 -12.49 12.14 -19.98
C PRO A 189 -11.82 10.96 -19.26
N VAL A 190 -12.13 10.75 -17.97
CA VAL A 190 -11.49 9.69 -17.14
C VAL A 190 -12.44 8.53 -16.80
N ARG A 191 -13.69 8.60 -17.23
CA ARG A 191 -14.73 7.61 -16.86
C ARG A 191 -14.36 6.20 -17.30
N ALA A 192 -13.89 6.02 -18.54
CA ALA A 192 -13.45 4.71 -19.03
C ALA A 192 -12.26 4.16 -18.22
N LEU A 193 -11.32 5.04 -17.86
CA LEU A 193 -10.18 4.68 -17.02
C LEU A 193 -10.62 4.25 -15.61
N LEU A 194 -11.60 4.94 -15.01
CA LEU A 194 -12.14 4.59 -13.69
C LEU A 194 -12.79 3.20 -13.72
N TRP A 195 -13.56 2.89 -14.75
CA TRP A 195 -14.16 1.57 -14.93
C TRP A 195 -13.10 0.49 -15.13
N ALA A 196 -12.13 0.70 -16.02
CA ALA A 196 -11.06 -0.25 -16.27
C ALA A 196 -10.24 -0.53 -15.00
N TYR A 197 -9.91 0.52 -14.24
CA TYR A 197 -9.18 0.38 -12.99
C TYR A 197 -9.99 -0.29 -11.89
N GLY A 198 -11.30 -0.03 -11.84
CA GLY A 198 -12.23 -0.69 -10.90
C GLY A 198 -12.35 -2.20 -11.18
N LEU A 199 -12.50 -2.60 -12.44
CA LEU A 199 -12.55 -4.02 -12.85
C LEU A 199 -11.22 -4.74 -12.56
N TYR A 200 -10.10 -4.10 -12.89
CA TYR A 200 -8.78 -4.62 -12.54
C TYR A 200 -8.63 -4.82 -11.02
N GLY A 201 -9.02 -3.81 -10.24
CA GLY A 201 -8.96 -3.88 -8.78
C GLY A 201 -9.79 -5.02 -8.20
N ALA A 202 -10.99 -5.26 -8.74
CA ALA A 202 -11.87 -6.33 -8.30
C ALA A 202 -11.24 -7.72 -8.56
N GLY A 203 -10.69 -7.95 -9.73
CA GLY A 203 -10.01 -9.22 -10.06
C GLY A 203 -8.73 -9.44 -9.28
N TYR A 204 -7.91 -8.39 -9.19
CA TYR A 204 -6.62 -8.43 -8.51
C TYR A 204 -6.73 -8.72 -7.00
N ILE A 205 -7.71 -8.14 -6.30
CA ILE A 205 -7.86 -8.32 -4.84
C ILE A 205 -8.17 -9.78 -4.51
N GLY A 206 -9.07 -10.42 -5.24
CA GLY A 206 -9.39 -11.84 -5.05
C GLY A 206 -8.15 -12.72 -5.23
N TYR A 207 -7.43 -12.52 -6.33
CA TYR A 207 -6.18 -13.23 -6.59
C TYR A 207 -5.16 -13.06 -5.46
N MET A 208 -4.84 -11.81 -5.08
CA MET A 208 -3.81 -11.53 -4.07
C MET A 208 -4.18 -12.01 -2.65
N THR A 209 -5.46 -12.17 -2.35
CA THR A 209 -5.89 -12.65 -1.03
C THR A 209 -5.64 -14.15 -0.87
N PHE A 210 -5.82 -14.92 -1.95
CA PHE A 210 -5.80 -16.39 -1.88
C PHE A 210 -4.64 -17.04 -2.66
N VAL A 211 -3.76 -16.25 -3.28
CA VAL A 211 -2.67 -16.80 -4.09
C VAL A 211 -1.72 -17.69 -3.28
N THR A 212 -1.53 -17.40 -2.00
CA THR A 212 -0.66 -18.20 -1.11
C THR A 212 -1.22 -19.58 -0.79
N THR A 213 -2.55 -19.77 -0.91
CA THR A 213 -3.17 -21.09 -0.74
C THR A 213 -3.00 -21.98 -1.98
N ALA A 214 -2.77 -21.36 -3.15
CA ALA A 214 -2.58 -22.06 -4.41
C ALA A 214 -1.10 -22.36 -4.73
N VAL A 215 -0.17 -21.60 -4.14
CA VAL A 215 1.27 -21.71 -4.39
C VAL A 215 1.99 -22.19 -3.14
N GLY A 216 2.66 -23.36 -3.23
CA GLY A 216 3.34 -23.97 -2.09
C GLY A 216 4.54 -23.15 -1.58
N ASP A 217 5.27 -22.47 -2.48
CA ASP A 217 6.41 -21.60 -2.11
C ASP A 217 6.00 -20.12 -2.12
N TRP A 218 5.33 -19.71 -1.05
CA TRP A 218 4.89 -18.33 -0.86
C TRP A 218 6.07 -17.33 -0.70
N ALA A 219 7.22 -17.79 -0.18
CA ALA A 219 8.40 -16.93 -0.01
C ALA A 219 9.00 -16.55 -1.36
N LEU A 220 9.12 -17.51 -2.27
CA LEU A 220 9.56 -17.28 -3.65
C LEU A 220 8.56 -16.38 -4.38
N LEU A 221 7.25 -16.65 -4.27
CA LEU A 221 6.20 -15.84 -4.89
C LEU A 221 6.29 -14.38 -4.47
N PHE A 222 6.33 -14.10 -3.16
CA PHE A 222 6.42 -12.73 -2.64
C PHE A 222 7.76 -12.08 -2.97
N GLY A 223 8.83 -12.86 -3.01
CA GLY A 223 10.15 -12.43 -3.50
C GLY A 223 10.07 -11.93 -4.94
N LEU A 224 9.52 -12.73 -5.85
CA LEU A 224 9.36 -12.36 -7.27
C LEU A 224 8.43 -11.16 -7.44
N LEU A 225 7.28 -11.13 -6.75
CA LEU A 225 6.37 -10.00 -6.78
C LEU A 225 7.03 -8.72 -6.24
N GLY A 226 7.80 -8.82 -5.16
CA GLY A 226 8.50 -7.69 -4.56
C GLY A 226 9.57 -7.11 -5.48
N VAL A 227 10.40 -7.98 -6.06
CA VAL A 227 11.41 -7.58 -7.05
C VAL A 227 10.73 -6.96 -8.28
N GLY A 228 9.69 -7.61 -8.82
CA GLY A 228 8.94 -7.08 -9.95
C GLY A 228 8.35 -5.69 -9.67
N ALA A 229 7.75 -5.49 -8.48
CA ALA A 229 7.18 -4.21 -8.09
C ALA A 229 8.25 -3.10 -7.95
N LEU A 230 9.44 -3.42 -7.41
CA LEU A 230 10.57 -2.48 -7.36
C LEU A 230 11.01 -2.04 -8.75
N PHE A 231 11.25 -3.01 -9.65
CA PHE A 231 11.67 -2.72 -11.03
C PHE A 231 10.58 -1.98 -11.82
N THR A 232 9.31 -2.37 -11.62
CA THR A 232 8.17 -1.71 -12.27
C THR A 232 8.15 -0.22 -11.97
N GLY A 233 8.32 0.17 -10.70
CA GLY A 233 8.38 1.57 -10.30
C GLY A 233 9.51 2.34 -10.97
N LEU A 234 10.69 1.74 -11.10
CA LEU A 234 11.87 2.35 -11.72
C LEU A 234 11.78 2.41 -13.25
N PHE A 235 11.12 1.46 -13.88
CA PHE A 235 11.01 1.37 -15.34
C PHE A 235 9.85 2.21 -15.89
N TRP A 236 8.63 2.03 -15.34
CA TRP A 236 7.42 2.65 -15.90
C TRP A 236 7.38 4.16 -15.74
N GLY A 237 7.94 4.71 -14.66
CA GLY A 237 7.99 6.16 -14.49
C GLY A 237 8.69 6.87 -15.65
N PRO A 238 9.96 6.54 -15.94
CA PRO A 238 10.69 7.10 -17.07
C PRO A 238 10.07 6.78 -18.44
N TRP A 239 9.47 5.59 -18.58
CA TRP A 239 8.82 5.20 -19.83
C TRP A 239 7.60 6.07 -20.12
N VAL A 240 6.72 6.27 -19.14
CA VAL A 240 5.54 7.13 -19.25
C VAL A 240 5.92 8.58 -19.52
N GLU A 241 7.01 9.08 -18.94
CA GLU A 241 7.54 10.41 -19.25
C GLU A 241 7.93 10.56 -20.72
N ARG A 242 8.49 9.49 -21.35
CA ARG A 242 8.91 9.50 -22.76
C ARG A 242 7.76 9.36 -23.76
N VAL A 243 6.83 8.45 -23.49
CA VAL A 243 5.76 8.12 -24.46
C VAL A 243 4.47 8.90 -24.22
N GLY A 244 4.37 9.62 -23.11
CA GLY A 244 3.17 10.32 -22.66
C GLY A 244 2.18 9.41 -21.92
N GLY A 245 1.44 10.00 -20.97
CA GLY A 245 0.58 9.25 -20.03
C GLY A 245 -0.45 8.33 -20.69
N ARG A 246 -1.12 8.78 -21.77
CA ARG A 246 -2.13 7.99 -22.48
C ARG A 246 -1.54 6.73 -23.14
N ARG A 247 -0.42 6.87 -23.86
CA ARG A 247 0.26 5.73 -24.51
C ARG A 247 0.87 4.79 -23.48
N GLY A 248 1.50 5.34 -22.44
CA GLY A 248 2.06 4.56 -21.34
C GLY A 248 1.00 3.70 -20.66
N LEU A 249 -0.20 4.25 -20.41
CA LEU A 249 -1.32 3.51 -19.83
C LEU A 249 -1.77 2.34 -20.73
N VAL A 250 -1.90 2.60 -22.06
CA VAL A 250 -2.26 1.54 -23.02
C VAL A 250 -1.24 0.41 -23.00
N HIS A 251 0.05 0.73 -22.94
CA HIS A 251 1.10 -0.31 -22.87
C HIS A 251 1.00 -1.14 -21.58
N VAL A 252 0.77 -0.49 -20.43
CA VAL A 252 0.60 -1.20 -19.15
C VAL A 252 -0.63 -2.11 -19.19
N LEU A 253 -1.77 -1.60 -19.66
CA LEU A 253 -2.99 -2.41 -19.77
C LEU A 253 -2.82 -3.59 -20.73
N PHE A 254 -2.17 -3.38 -21.87
CA PHE A 254 -1.89 -4.46 -22.82
C PHE A 254 -1.05 -5.58 -22.19
N LEU A 255 -0.01 -5.25 -21.42
CA LEU A 255 0.83 -6.22 -20.73
C LEU A 255 0.14 -6.96 -19.58
N LEU A 256 -0.98 -6.42 -19.05
CA LEU A 256 -1.78 -7.11 -18.03
C LEU A 256 -2.69 -8.21 -18.62
N PHE A 257 -2.87 -8.23 -19.93
CA PHE A 257 -3.69 -9.23 -20.65
C PHE A 257 -2.85 -10.34 -21.34
N LEU A 258 -1.53 -10.25 -21.27
CA LEU A 258 -0.59 -11.30 -21.71
C LEU A 258 -0.21 -12.22 -20.55
#